data_89ff0331edc8358b8656a5c00c0b213a
#
_entry.id   89ff0331edc8358b8656a5c00c0b213a
#
_cell.length_a   1.000
_cell.length_b   1.000
_cell.length_c   1.000
_cell.angle_alpha   90.00
_cell.angle_beta   90.00
_cell.angle_gamma   90.00
#
_symmetry.space_group_name_H-M   'P 1'
#
loop_
_entity.id
_entity.type
_entity.pdbx_description
1 polymer ?
#
loop_
_entity_poly.entity_id
_entity_poly.type
_entity_poly.pdbx_seq_one_letter_code
_entity_poly.pdbx_strand_id
1 'polypeptide(L)'
;MAKQHIQPSHTTQKSFNYRFLALIIAALLGIFFSLPSFTDMSGRKISLGLDLQGGLNLLLGVKTQEAIKARFASLASQIDFDTKREKILIDNLKASEDSVSFELFDIDEKPKLDDILSRINGLYINEREGRYFITFTPEYEEEIQSSAIAQAIGTIRNRLDEFGLSEPSVTQQGKENILVQLP
;
A
#
# COMPACT_ATOMS: atom_id res chain seq x y z
N MET A 1 -27.06 103.70 -20.51
CA MET A 1 -26.01 102.87 -21.13
C MET A 1 -25.45 101.99 -20.09
N ALA A 2 -25.87 100.67 -20.06
CA ALA A 2 -25.41 99.66 -19.12
C ALA A 2 -24.67 98.56 -19.94
N LYS A 3 -23.39 98.44 -19.69
CA LYS A 3 -22.58 97.40 -20.26
C LYS A 3 -22.75 96.13 -19.44
N GLN A 4 -23.33 95.07 -19.99
CA GLN A 4 -23.36 93.77 -19.41
C GLN A 4 -21.99 93.09 -19.57
N HIS A 5 -21.40 92.65 -18.48
CA HIS A 5 -20.21 91.91 -18.43
C HIS A 5 -20.56 90.40 -18.47
N ILE A 6 -20.21 89.75 -19.58
CA ILE A 6 -20.40 88.31 -19.76
C ILE A 6 -19.15 87.63 -19.15
N GLN A 7 -19.41 86.85 -18.10
CA GLN A 7 -18.36 85.94 -17.54
C GLN A 7 -18.26 84.64 -18.35
N PRO A 8 -17.06 84.15 -18.66
CA PRO A 8 -16.89 82.86 -19.30
C PRO A 8 -17.07 81.72 -18.30
N SER A 9 -17.90 80.75 -18.65
CA SER A 9 -18.09 79.49 -17.90
C SER A 9 -16.83 78.67 -17.94
N HIS A 10 -16.25 78.41 -16.77
CA HIS A 10 -15.15 77.44 -16.61
C HIS A 10 -15.69 76.02 -16.80
N THR A 11 -15.47 75.40 -17.95
CA THR A 11 -15.59 73.97 -18.16
C THR A 11 -14.45 73.26 -17.45
N THR A 12 -14.76 72.61 -16.34
CA THR A 12 -13.82 71.74 -15.59
C THR A 12 -13.57 70.51 -16.44
N GLN A 13 -12.46 70.51 -17.18
CA GLN A 13 -11.96 69.34 -17.91
C GLN A 13 -11.46 68.30 -16.87
N LYS A 14 -12.29 67.31 -16.62
CA LYS A 14 -11.94 66.17 -15.74
C LYS A 14 -10.86 65.40 -16.39
N SER A 15 -9.59 65.57 -15.97
CA SER A 15 -8.48 64.79 -16.47
C SER A 15 -8.71 63.32 -16.06
N PHE A 16 -8.95 62.51 -17.04
CA PHE A 16 -9.16 61.08 -16.82
C PHE A 16 -7.82 60.44 -16.42
N ASN A 17 -7.67 60.08 -15.14
CA ASN A 17 -6.46 59.49 -14.60
C ASN A 17 -6.32 58.06 -15.08
N TYR A 18 -5.67 57.87 -16.28
CA TYR A 18 -5.41 56.56 -16.87
C TYR A 18 -4.68 55.58 -15.91
N ARG A 19 -3.93 56.10 -14.93
CA ARG A 19 -3.33 55.30 -13.85
C ARG A 19 -4.36 54.65 -12.93
N PHE A 20 -5.43 55.37 -12.65
CA PHE A 20 -6.54 54.85 -11.82
C PHE A 20 -7.37 53.83 -12.57
N LEU A 21 -7.57 54.04 -13.88
CA LEU A 21 -8.23 53.09 -14.74
C LEU A 21 -7.37 51.78 -14.86
N ALA A 22 -6.04 51.91 -15.01
CA ALA A 22 -5.13 50.76 -15.09
C ALA A 22 -5.17 49.91 -13.80
N LEU A 23 -5.24 50.55 -12.62
CA LEU A 23 -5.38 49.85 -11.33
C LEU A 23 -6.71 49.10 -11.21
N ILE A 24 -7.81 49.70 -11.68
CA ILE A 24 -9.14 49.05 -11.69
C ILE A 24 -9.12 47.83 -12.62
N ILE A 25 -8.53 47.96 -13.82
CA ILE A 25 -8.43 46.84 -14.78
C ILE A 25 -7.55 45.71 -14.19
N ALA A 26 -6.43 46.04 -13.57
CA ALA A 26 -5.57 45.05 -12.92
C ALA A 26 -6.28 44.32 -11.77
N ALA A 27 -7.06 45.06 -10.95
CA ALA A 27 -7.85 44.47 -9.88
C ALA A 27 -8.95 43.54 -10.41
N LEU A 28 -9.66 43.94 -11.47
CA LEU A 28 -10.69 43.13 -12.11
C LEU A 28 -10.10 41.85 -12.74
N LEU A 29 -8.94 41.96 -13.40
CA LEU A 29 -8.21 40.79 -13.92
C LEU A 29 -7.78 39.87 -12.79
N GLY A 30 -7.28 40.38 -11.69
CA GLY A 30 -6.91 39.57 -10.52
C GLY A 30 -8.11 38.80 -9.93
N ILE A 31 -9.26 39.48 -9.81
CA ILE A 31 -10.51 38.84 -9.37
C ILE A 31 -10.98 37.80 -10.39
N PHE A 32 -10.94 38.09 -11.67
CA PHE A 32 -11.36 37.17 -12.73
C PHE A 32 -10.51 35.91 -12.77
N PHE A 33 -9.19 36.01 -12.63
CA PHE A 33 -8.30 34.85 -12.57
C PHE A 33 -8.36 34.09 -11.23
N SER A 34 -8.85 34.73 -10.16
CA SER A 34 -9.05 34.09 -8.84
C SER A 34 -10.39 33.35 -8.74
N LEU A 35 -11.39 33.73 -9.52
CA LEU A 35 -12.73 33.12 -9.52
C LEU A 35 -12.73 31.60 -9.78
N PRO A 36 -11.89 31.03 -10.69
CA PRO A 36 -11.85 29.58 -10.93
C PRO A 36 -11.42 28.79 -9.68
N SER A 37 -10.71 29.42 -8.73
CA SER A 37 -10.31 28.78 -7.47
C SER A 37 -11.47 28.71 -6.44
N PHE A 38 -12.51 29.49 -6.62
CA PHE A 38 -13.69 29.52 -5.75
C PHE A 38 -14.93 28.84 -6.33
N THR A 39 -15.00 28.71 -7.63
CA THR A 39 -16.10 28.01 -8.33
C THR A 39 -15.59 26.71 -8.89
N ASP A 40 -16.38 25.62 -8.77
CA ASP A 40 -16.10 24.24 -9.23
C ASP A 40 -15.94 24.10 -10.77
N MET A 41 -15.56 25.15 -11.48
CA MET A 41 -15.34 25.11 -12.91
C MET A 41 -13.91 24.69 -13.24
N SER A 42 -13.73 23.36 -13.44
CA SER A 42 -12.64 22.71 -14.21
C SER A 42 -11.21 23.22 -13.99
N GLY A 43 -10.83 23.65 -12.80
CA GLY A 43 -9.43 23.86 -12.40
C GLY A 43 -8.94 22.68 -11.55
N ARG A 44 -7.67 22.32 -11.66
CA ARG A 44 -7.02 21.36 -10.76
C ARG A 44 -7.29 21.80 -9.31
N LYS A 45 -8.18 21.06 -8.62
CA LYS A 45 -8.41 21.27 -7.19
C LYS A 45 -7.06 21.12 -6.48
N ILE A 46 -6.69 22.14 -5.71
CA ILE A 46 -5.58 21.99 -4.78
C ILE A 46 -6.04 20.95 -3.77
N SER A 47 -5.55 19.72 -3.88
CA SER A 47 -5.81 18.71 -2.87
C SER A 47 -5.02 19.13 -1.61
N LEU A 48 -5.75 19.65 -0.64
CA LEU A 48 -5.22 19.86 0.70
C LEU A 48 -4.73 18.51 1.23
N GLY A 49 -3.51 18.46 1.77
CA GLY A 49 -3.00 17.24 2.39
C GLY A 49 -3.96 16.75 3.48
N LEU A 50 -3.96 15.44 3.73
CA LEU A 50 -4.80 14.76 4.74
C LEU A 50 -4.80 15.47 6.12
N ASP A 51 -3.68 16.05 6.52
CA ASP A 51 -3.53 16.81 7.77
C ASP A 51 -4.45 18.04 7.87
N LEU A 52 -4.85 18.60 6.72
CA LEU A 52 -5.73 19.77 6.65
C LEU A 52 -7.22 19.40 6.43
N GLN A 53 -7.48 18.16 6.02
CA GLN A 53 -8.85 17.64 5.83
C GLN A 53 -9.37 16.82 7.01
N GLY A 54 -8.53 16.58 8.05
CA GLY A 54 -8.94 15.86 9.26
C GLY A 54 -8.96 14.34 9.09
N GLY A 55 -8.21 13.80 8.13
CA GLY A 55 -8.13 12.35 7.90
C GLY A 55 -7.35 11.59 8.98
N LEU A 56 -7.59 10.28 9.05
CA LEU A 56 -6.91 9.35 9.96
C LEU A 56 -5.80 8.61 9.22
N ASN A 57 -4.58 8.65 9.78
CA ASN A 57 -3.43 7.88 9.31
C ASN A 57 -3.11 6.77 10.31
N LEU A 58 -3.18 5.51 9.88
CA LEU A 58 -2.85 4.34 10.69
C LEU A 58 -1.65 3.61 10.08
N LEU A 59 -0.67 3.30 10.92
CA LEU A 59 0.44 2.42 10.56
C LEU A 59 0.21 1.07 11.23
N LEU A 60 -0.01 0.02 10.43
CA LEU A 60 -0.28 -1.33 10.90
C LEU A 60 0.93 -2.22 10.62
N GLY A 61 1.45 -2.91 11.64
CA GLY A 61 2.48 -3.93 11.49
C GLY A 61 1.87 -5.29 11.11
N VAL A 62 2.44 -5.95 10.11
CA VAL A 62 2.08 -7.32 9.73
C VAL A 62 3.03 -8.29 10.42
N LYS A 63 2.47 -9.31 11.09
CA LYS A 63 3.26 -10.38 11.73
C LYS A 63 3.70 -11.41 10.68
N THR A 64 4.68 -11.05 9.87
CA THR A 64 5.16 -11.89 8.75
C THR A 64 5.77 -13.21 9.24
N GLN A 65 6.33 -13.25 10.45
CA GLN A 65 6.86 -14.48 11.06
C GLN A 65 5.76 -15.53 11.31
N GLU A 66 4.54 -15.10 11.66
CA GLU A 66 3.42 -16.03 11.80
C GLU A 66 3.03 -16.67 10.47
N ALA A 67 3.20 -15.94 9.36
CA ALA A 67 2.96 -16.50 8.03
C ALA A 67 4.02 -17.56 7.66
N ILE A 68 5.29 -17.33 8.00
CA ILE A 68 6.37 -18.32 7.81
C ILE A 68 6.09 -19.58 8.65
N LYS A 69 5.76 -19.42 9.92
CA LYS A 69 5.40 -20.53 10.82
C LYS A 69 4.20 -21.33 10.29
N ALA A 70 3.15 -20.66 9.85
CA ALA A 70 1.99 -21.30 9.24
C ALA A 70 2.36 -22.07 7.96
N ARG A 71 3.33 -21.56 7.18
CA ARG A 71 3.83 -22.22 5.98
C ARG A 71 4.61 -23.49 6.33
N PHE A 72 5.44 -23.51 7.40
CA PHE A 72 6.10 -24.71 7.89
C PHE A 72 5.08 -25.77 8.36
N ALA A 73 4.03 -25.38 9.08
CA ALA A 73 2.97 -26.30 9.47
C ALA A 73 2.25 -26.89 8.25
N SER A 74 1.99 -26.08 7.23
CA SER A 74 1.40 -26.55 5.96
C SER A 74 2.33 -27.51 5.22
N LEU A 75 3.65 -27.20 5.18
CA LEU A 75 4.67 -28.07 4.57
C LEU A 75 4.73 -29.42 5.27
N ALA A 76 4.73 -29.46 6.61
CA ALA A 76 4.71 -30.71 7.36
C ALA A 76 3.46 -31.55 7.03
N SER A 77 2.30 -30.92 6.95
CA SER A 77 1.06 -31.61 6.55
C SER A 77 1.12 -32.15 5.13
N GLN A 78 1.74 -31.40 4.21
CA GLN A 78 1.94 -31.84 2.82
C GLN A 78 2.88 -33.03 2.75
N ILE A 79 4.01 -32.99 3.47
CA ILE A 79 4.97 -34.10 3.54
C ILE A 79 4.29 -35.35 4.11
N ASP A 80 3.54 -35.22 5.21
CA ASP A 80 2.78 -36.33 5.81
C ASP A 80 1.78 -36.97 4.83
N PHE A 81 1.07 -36.14 4.08
CA PHE A 81 0.11 -36.60 3.08
C PHE A 81 0.81 -37.33 1.92
N ASP A 82 1.87 -36.73 1.36
CA ASP A 82 2.56 -37.27 0.20
C ASP A 82 3.32 -38.55 0.54
N THR A 83 3.97 -38.63 1.71
CA THR A 83 4.67 -39.83 2.18
C THR A 83 3.68 -40.97 2.44
N LYS A 84 2.53 -40.72 3.05
CA LYS A 84 1.48 -41.72 3.25
C LYS A 84 0.91 -42.24 1.93
N ARG A 85 0.71 -41.36 0.95
CA ARG A 85 0.23 -41.73 -0.38
C ARG A 85 1.20 -42.66 -1.09
N GLU A 86 2.49 -42.40 -1.01
CA GLU A 86 3.57 -43.21 -1.64
C GLU A 86 4.00 -44.38 -0.74
N LYS A 87 3.35 -44.57 0.44
CA LYS A 87 3.66 -45.61 1.44
C LYS A 87 5.08 -45.56 2.00
N ILE A 88 5.64 -44.36 2.09
CA ILE A 88 6.93 -44.09 2.72
C ILE A 88 6.69 -43.89 4.23
N LEU A 89 7.43 -44.66 5.04
CA LEU A 89 7.32 -44.55 6.50
C LEU A 89 8.29 -43.49 7.02
N ILE A 90 7.73 -42.45 7.61
CA ILE A 90 8.48 -41.43 8.32
C ILE A 90 8.04 -41.39 9.78
N ASP A 91 8.96 -41.02 10.68
CA ASP A 91 8.72 -40.87 12.11
C ASP A 91 9.13 -39.49 12.59
N ASN A 92 8.66 -39.13 13.79
CA ASN A 92 9.02 -37.87 14.48
C ASN A 92 8.80 -36.59 13.65
N LEU A 93 7.78 -36.57 12.77
CA LEU A 93 7.46 -35.38 11.99
C LEU A 93 7.02 -34.23 12.91
N LYS A 94 7.80 -33.14 12.89
CA LYS A 94 7.57 -31.94 13.69
C LYS A 94 7.74 -30.69 12.83
N ALA A 95 6.78 -29.78 12.91
CA ALA A 95 6.92 -28.41 12.44
C ALA A 95 7.32 -27.50 13.61
N SER A 96 8.41 -26.80 13.45
CA SER A 96 8.87 -25.74 14.36
C SER A 96 8.56 -24.37 13.77
N GLU A 97 9.02 -23.28 14.39
CA GLU A 97 8.79 -21.92 13.91
C GLU A 97 9.57 -21.61 12.62
N ASP A 98 10.70 -22.31 12.42
CA ASP A 98 11.68 -22.05 11.36
C ASP A 98 12.10 -23.31 10.57
N SER A 99 11.51 -24.47 10.86
CA SER A 99 11.91 -25.72 10.22
C SER A 99 10.88 -26.83 10.33
N VAL A 100 10.99 -27.82 9.44
CA VAL A 100 10.32 -29.11 9.55
C VAL A 100 11.37 -30.18 9.69
N SER A 101 11.19 -31.08 10.66
CA SER A 101 12.09 -32.22 10.89
C SER A 101 11.32 -33.52 10.97
N PHE A 102 11.93 -34.60 10.45
CA PHE A 102 11.41 -35.96 10.54
C PHE A 102 12.54 -36.96 10.31
N GLU A 103 12.26 -38.23 10.56
CA GLU A 103 13.19 -39.34 10.35
C GLU A 103 12.60 -40.30 9.31
N LEU A 104 13.43 -40.73 8.35
CA LEU A 104 13.08 -41.78 7.40
C LEU A 104 13.34 -43.15 8.03
N PHE A 105 12.30 -44.01 8.06
CA PHE A 105 12.43 -45.33 8.70
C PHE A 105 13.25 -46.29 7.84
N ASP A 106 13.01 -46.29 6.51
CA ASP A 106 13.66 -47.18 5.57
C ASP A 106 14.52 -46.37 4.58
N ILE A 107 15.83 -46.59 4.60
CA ILE A 107 16.79 -45.90 3.74
C ILE A 107 16.60 -46.25 2.25
N ASP A 108 16.02 -47.40 1.91
CA ASP A 108 15.75 -47.81 0.57
C ASP A 108 14.63 -46.97 -0.10
N GLU A 109 13.83 -46.32 0.68
CA GLU A 109 12.77 -45.41 0.21
C GLU A 109 13.27 -43.95 -0.03
N LYS A 110 14.53 -43.66 0.31
CA LYS A 110 15.14 -42.34 0.13
C LYS A 110 14.93 -41.75 -1.27
N PRO A 111 15.14 -42.50 -2.40
CA PRO A 111 14.97 -41.91 -3.73
C PRO A 111 13.54 -41.42 -4.02
N LYS A 112 12.54 -42.11 -3.46
CA LYS A 112 11.14 -41.70 -3.59
C LYS A 112 10.84 -40.44 -2.76
N LEU A 113 11.39 -40.37 -1.54
CA LEU A 113 11.26 -39.19 -0.69
C LEU A 113 11.93 -37.97 -1.30
N ASP A 114 13.15 -38.13 -1.85
CA ASP A 114 13.89 -37.08 -2.53
C ASP A 114 13.12 -36.56 -3.77
N ASP A 115 12.44 -37.43 -4.50
CA ASP A 115 11.56 -37.04 -5.60
C ASP A 115 10.36 -36.19 -5.12
N ILE A 116 9.72 -36.59 -4.04
CA ILE A 116 8.64 -35.78 -3.42
C ILE A 116 9.14 -34.40 -3.02
N LEU A 117 10.25 -34.34 -2.30
CA LEU A 117 10.82 -33.08 -1.79
C LEU A 117 11.30 -32.17 -2.92
N SER A 118 11.86 -32.74 -4.00
CA SER A 118 12.32 -31.98 -5.17
C SER A 118 11.21 -31.25 -5.95
N ARG A 119 9.97 -31.69 -5.83
CA ARG A 119 8.79 -31.06 -6.44
C ARG A 119 8.34 -29.80 -5.68
N ILE A 120 8.85 -29.58 -4.47
CA ILE A 120 8.51 -28.45 -3.63
C ILE A 120 9.61 -27.41 -3.77
N ASN A 121 9.28 -26.27 -4.31
CA ASN A 121 10.24 -25.18 -4.50
C ASN A 121 10.57 -24.46 -3.19
N GLY A 122 11.77 -23.86 -3.13
CA GLY A 122 12.17 -22.98 -2.04
C GLY A 122 12.59 -23.71 -0.76
N LEU A 123 12.89 -25.02 -0.83
CA LEU A 123 13.37 -25.80 0.31
C LEU A 123 14.90 -25.88 0.32
N TYR A 124 15.45 -25.70 1.51
CA TYR A 124 16.82 -26.10 1.83
C TYR A 124 16.77 -27.35 2.73
N ILE A 125 17.28 -28.48 2.21
CA ILE A 125 17.19 -29.78 2.85
C ILE A 125 18.56 -30.15 3.38
N ASN A 126 18.65 -30.43 4.69
CA ASN A 126 19.82 -30.96 5.35
C ASN A 126 19.47 -32.36 5.88
N GLU A 127 20.14 -33.37 5.38
CA GLU A 127 19.95 -34.77 5.82
C GLU A 127 21.21 -35.25 6.51
N ARG A 128 21.02 -35.89 7.66
CA ARG A 128 22.08 -36.54 8.43
C ARG A 128 21.55 -37.85 9.02
N GLU A 129 22.12 -38.95 8.61
CA GLU A 129 21.83 -40.28 9.15
C GLU A 129 20.33 -40.64 9.15
N GLY A 130 19.63 -40.33 8.04
CA GLY A 130 18.19 -40.58 7.88
C GLY A 130 17.29 -39.56 8.55
N ARG A 131 17.86 -38.56 9.26
CA ARG A 131 17.11 -37.42 9.82
C ARG A 131 17.14 -36.24 8.89
N TYR A 132 15.98 -35.75 8.53
CA TYR A 132 15.77 -34.60 7.64
C TYR A 132 15.47 -33.36 8.44
N PHE A 133 16.14 -32.26 8.06
CA PHE A 133 15.88 -30.90 8.55
C PHE A 133 15.62 -30.01 7.33
N ILE A 134 14.42 -29.51 7.21
CA ILE A 134 13.97 -28.71 6.07
C ILE A 134 13.72 -27.29 6.54
N THR A 135 14.38 -26.34 5.89
CA THR A 135 14.15 -24.90 6.06
C THR A 135 13.78 -24.29 4.73
N PHE A 136 13.26 -23.06 4.72
CA PHE A 136 13.05 -22.31 3.50
C PHE A 136 14.33 -21.61 3.04
N THR A 137 14.46 -21.37 1.74
CA THR A 137 15.48 -20.48 1.22
C THR A 137 15.13 -19.04 1.55
N PRO A 138 16.12 -18.12 1.70
CA PRO A 138 15.85 -16.71 2.00
C PRO A 138 14.92 -16.05 0.99
N GLU A 139 15.04 -16.40 -0.29
CA GLU A 139 14.20 -15.90 -1.38
C GLU A 139 12.74 -16.33 -1.21
N TYR A 140 12.52 -17.59 -0.79
CA TYR A 140 11.17 -18.11 -0.56
C TYR A 140 10.54 -17.52 0.71
N GLU A 141 11.32 -17.27 1.75
CA GLU A 141 10.84 -16.54 2.93
C GLU A 141 10.42 -15.11 2.59
N GLU A 142 11.18 -14.39 1.76
CA GLU A 142 10.78 -13.05 1.26
C GLU A 142 9.48 -13.11 0.44
N GLU A 143 9.28 -14.15 -0.36
CA GLU A 143 8.05 -14.37 -1.11
C GLU A 143 6.84 -14.58 -0.18
N ILE A 144 7.00 -15.43 0.86
CA ILE A 144 5.96 -15.66 1.88
C ILE A 144 5.59 -14.35 2.58
N GLN A 145 6.59 -13.58 3.02
CA GLN A 145 6.38 -12.30 3.69
C GLN A 145 5.65 -11.30 2.79
N SER A 146 6.10 -11.16 1.55
CA SER A 146 5.47 -10.27 0.56
C SER A 146 4.03 -10.67 0.26
N SER A 147 3.78 -11.96 0.12
CA SER A 147 2.44 -12.51 -0.10
C SER A 147 1.51 -12.25 1.09
N ALA A 148 2.01 -12.41 2.33
CA ALA A 148 1.25 -12.13 3.54
C ALA A 148 0.86 -10.65 3.63
N ILE A 149 1.76 -9.73 3.27
CA ILE A 149 1.48 -8.29 3.24
C ILE A 149 0.43 -7.97 2.17
N ALA A 150 0.58 -8.51 0.96
CA ALA A 150 -0.38 -8.30 -0.11
C ALA A 150 -1.79 -8.80 0.26
N GLN A 151 -1.88 -9.95 0.92
CA GLN A 151 -3.15 -10.50 1.42
C GLN A 151 -3.74 -9.62 2.53
N ALA A 152 -2.92 -9.11 3.45
CA ALA A 152 -3.36 -8.21 4.50
C ALA A 152 -3.91 -6.89 3.91
N ILE A 153 -3.23 -6.30 2.92
CA ILE A 153 -3.70 -5.11 2.19
C ILE A 153 -5.07 -5.39 1.55
N GLY A 154 -5.22 -6.52 0.84
CA GLY A 154 -6.48 -6.91 0.23
C GLY A 154 -7.61 -7.06 1.25
N THR A 155 -7.31 -7.71 2.38
CA THR A 155 -8.29 -7.88 3.48
C THR A 155 -8.72 -6.55 4.08
N ILE A 156 -7.76 -5.63 4.31
CA ILE A 156 -8.05 -4.30 4.85
C ILE A 156 -8.93 -3.51 3.87
N ARG A 157 -8.59 -3.49 2.57
CA ARG A 157 -9.38 -2.82 1.54
C ARG A 157 -10.81 -3.32 1.51
N ASN A 158 -11.01 -4.64 1.45
CA ASN A 158 -12.34 -5.23 1.43
C ASN A 158 -13.17 -4.82 2.64
N ARG A 159 -12.57 -4.80 3.83
CA ARG A 159 -13.26 -4.34 5.05
C ARG A 159 -13.61 -2.86 5.00
N LEU A 160 -12.71 -2.00 4.50
CA LEU A 160 -12.96 -0.56 4.38
C LEU A 160 -14.08 -0.29 3.36
N ASP A 161 -14.13 -1.04 2.26
CA ASP A 161 -15.20 -0.97 1.25
C ASP A 161 -16.56 -1.39 1.84
N GLU A 162 -16.58 -2.44 2.68
CA GLU A 162 -17.79 -2.87 3.39
C GLU A 162 -18.34 -1.80 4.34
N PHE A 163 -17.48 -0.97 4.92
CA PHE A 163 -17.88 0.18 5.75
C PHE A 163 -18.32 1.41 4.93
N GLY A 164 -18.25 1.36 3.61
CA GLY A 164 -18.68 2.45 2.73
C GLY A 164 -17.80 3.70 2.82
N LEU A 165 -16.54 3.55 3.20
CA LEU A 165 -15.59 4.66 3.28
C LEU A 165 -15.19 5.09 1.87
N SER A 166 -15.31 6.39 1.60
CA SER A 166 -14.94 6.94 0.29
C SER A 166 -13.42 7.01 0.15
N GLU A 167 -12.88 6.30 -0.83
CA GLU A 167 -11.50 6.38 -1.30
C GLU A 167 -10.41 6.18 -0.21
N PRO A 168 -10.44 5.09 0.59
CA PRO A 168 -9.36 4.80 1.53
C PRO A 168 -8.08 4.46 0.76
N SER A 169 -6.95 5.02 1.18
CA SER A 169 -5.64 4.63 0.67
C SER A 169 -5.01 3.57 1.57
N VAL A 170 -4.68 2.41 1.00
CA VAL A 170 -4.01 1.31 1.71
C VAL A 170 -2.76 0.93 0.92
N THR A 171 -1.58 1.22 1.48
CA THR A 171 -0.29 1.04 0.82
C THR A 171 0.71 0.35 1.72
N GLN A 172 1.60 -0.45 1.13
CA GLN A 172 2.72 -1.01 1.88
C GLN A 172 3.74 0.09 2.22
N GLN A 173 4.24 0.09 3.46
CA GLN A 173 5.31 0.96 3.92
C GLN A 173 6.45 0.15 4.53
N GLY A 174 7.57 0.06 3.82
CA GLY A 174 8.70 -0.79 4.21
C GLY A 174 8.41 -2.27 4.03
N LYS A 175 9.10 -3.14 4.81
CA LYS A 175 9.00 -4.59 4.65
C LYS A 175 7.84 -5.25 5.42
N GLU A 176 7.34 -4.62 6.49
CA GLU A 176 6.39 -5.25 7.43
C GLU A 176 5.19 -4.38 7.78
N ASN A 177 5.11 -3.16 7.22
CA ASN A 177 4.07 -2.22 7.61
C ASN A 177 3.12 -1.90 6.45
N ILE A 178 1.89 -1.57 6.82
CA ILE A 178 0.83 -1.09 5.93
C ILE A 178 0.39 0.27 6.44
N LEU A 179 0.43 1.28 5.57
CA LEU A 179 -0.12 2.59 5.84
C LEU A 179 -1.56 2.64 5.34
N VAL A 180 -2.49 2.92 6.24
CA VAL A 180 -3.91 3.13 5.94
C VAL A 180 -4.24 4.59 6.16
N GLN A 181 -4.76 5.24 5.14
CA GLN A 181 -5.17 6.65 5.17
C GLN A 181 -6.66 6.72 4.87
N LEU A 182 -7.41 7.30 5.80
CA LEU A 182 -8.85 7.50 5.69
C LEU A 182 -9.13 9.00 5.58
N PRO A 183 -10.03 9.43 4.68
CA PRO A 183 -10.41 10.83 4.50
C PRO A 183 -11.17 11.41 5.68
#